data_de12c8b89bc8274bc50ec931dc91f89b
#
_entry.id   de12c8b89bc8274bc50ec931dc91f89b
#
_cell.length_a   1.000
_cell.length_b   1.000
_cell.length_c   1.000
_cell.angle_alpha   90.00
_cell.angle_beta   90.00
_cell.angle_gamma   90.00
#
_symmetry.space_group_name_H-M   'P 1'
#
loop_
_entity.id
_entity.type
_entity.pdbx_description
1 polymer ?
#
loop_
_entity_poly.entity_id
_entity_poly.type
_entity_poly.pdbx_seq_one_letter_code
_entity_poly.pdbx_strand_id
1 'polypeptide(L)'
;MERNRDRRERDNQPKEFVEKLIKLNAVSKTVKGGRRRSFSALVVVGDQKGRVGYGMGKANDVSYAIRKATETAKKNLITVNVKDSTIPHEVMGNFKSACVLLKPASAGTGVIAGGAVRAVCDAVGIKDILSKSLGSKNTINTVKATLDGLENLFSAKKLSEDRGKSLKDIWG
;
A
#
# COMPACT_ATOMS: atom_id res chain seq x y z
N MET A 1 -9.09 -25.43 -28.28
CA MET A 1 -8.43 -24.14 -28.63
C MET A 1 -9.12 -22.93 -28.03
N GLU A 2 -10.37 -22.99 -27.56
CA GLU A 2 -11.15 -21.87 -26.98
C GLU A 2 -10.65 -21.42 -25.59
N ARG A 3 -10.24 -22.32 -24.72
CA ARG A 3 -9.74 -21.97 -23.36
C ARG A 3 -8.54 -21.03 -23.29
N ASN A 4 -7.77 -20.91 -24.38
CA ASN A 4 -6.61 -19.98 -24.45
C ASN A 4 -6.98 -18.59 -24.97
N ARG A 5 -8.13 -18.44 -25.64
CA ARG A 5 -8.65 -17.11 -26.07
C ARG A 5 -9.24 -16.36 -24.87
N ASP A 6 -10.07 -17.02 -24.07
CA ASP A 6 -10.67 -16.43 -22.85
C ASP A 6 -9.64 -15.96 -21.83
N ARG A 7 -8.46 -16.59 -21.81
CA ARG A 7 -7.35 -16.18 -20.92
C ARG A 7 -6.66 -14.91 -21.39
N ARG A 8 -6.53 -14.69 -22.71
CA ARG A 8 -5.93 -13.49 -23.30
C ARG A 8 -6.86 -12.28 -23.26
N GLU A 9 -8.16 -12.49 -23.36
CA GLU A 9 -9.17 -11.43 -23.29
C GLU A 9 -9.35 -10.89 -21.86
N ARG A 10 -9.21 -11.73 -20.84
CA ARG A 10 -9.21 -11.29 -19.42
C ARG A 10 -7.98 -10.47 -19.02
N ASP A 11 -6.85 -10.67 -19.67
CA ASP A 11 -5.61 -9.90 -19.42
C ASP A 11 -5.63 -8.50 -20.08
N ASN A 12 -6.55 -8.25 -21.01
CA ASN A 12 -6.61 -7.02 -21.81
C ASN A 12 -7.68 -6.01 -21.34
N GLN A 13 -8.40 -6.30 -20.23
CA GLN A 13 -9.25 -5.29 -19.59
C GLN A 13 -8.37 -4.24 -18.91
N PRO A 14 -8.68 -2.93 -19.04
CA PRO A 14 -7.92 -1.90 -18.34
C PRO A 14 -7.92 -2.23 -16.85
N LYS A 15 -6.75 -2.54 -16.31
CA LYS A 15 -6.61 -2.85 -14.88
C LYS A 15 -6.96 -1.58 -14.10
N GLU A 16 -8.14 -1.54 -13.51
CA GLU A 16 -8.56 -0.44 -12.61
C GLU A 16 -7.60 -0.25 -11.43
N PHE A 17 -6.77 -1.25 -11.16
CA PHE A 17 -5.87 -1.29 -10.01
C PHE A 17 -4.45 -1.57 -10.45
N VAL A 18 -3.53 -0.78 -9.92
CA VAL A 18 -2.08 -1.03 -10.00
C VAL A 18 -1.71 -2.02 -8.90
N GLU A 19 -1.10 -3.13 -9.30
CA GLU A 19 -0.66 -4.19 -8.40
C GLU A 19 0.86 -4.15 -8.26
N LYS A 20 1.38 -4.00 -7.03
CA LYS A 20 2.83 -3.97 -6.75
C LYS A 20 3.21 -5.11 -5.81
N LEU A 21 4.05 -6.01 -6.29
CA LEU A 21 4.67 -7.05 -5.47
C LEU A 21 5.82 -6.41 -4.67
N ILE A 22 5.68 -6.38 -3.35
CA ILE A 22 6.70 -5.80 -2.46
C ILE A 22 7.74 -6.83 -2.06
N LYS A 23 7.28 -8.03 -1.68
CA LYS A 23 8.18 -9.09 -1.22
C LYS A 23 7.64 -10.47 -1.53
N LEU A 24 8.52 -11.33 -2.02
CA LEU A 24 8.26 -12.75 -2.22
C LEU A 24 9.29 -13.53 -1.40
N ASN A 25 8.81 -14.40 -0.52
CA ASN A 25 9.66 -15.28 0.28
C ASN A 25 9.37 -16.74 -0.05
N ALA A 26 10.41 -17.52 -0.32
CA ALA A 26 10.34 -18.96 -0.32
C ALA A 26 10.41 -19.46 1.13
N VAL A 27 9.44 -20.25 1.56
CA VAL A 27 9.38 -20.87 2.88
C VAL A 27 9.33 -22.38 2.75
N SER A 28 9.95 -23.09 3.67
CA SER A 28 9.94 -24.55 3.66
C SER A 28 9.56 -25.10 5.02
N LYS A 29 8.79 -26.20 5.02
CA LYS A 29 8.48 -27.00 6.20
C LYS A 29 9.20 -28.33 6.09
N THR A 30 10.00 -28.68 7.07
CA THR A 30 10.64 -30.00 7.17
C THR A 30 9.61 -31.01 7.70
N VAL A 31 9.48 -32.13 7.01
CA VAL A 31 8.56 -33.22 7.37
C VAL A 31 9.33 -34.55 7.32
N LYS A 32 8.78 -35.62 7.88
CA LYS A 32 9.32 -36.99 7.69
C LYS A 32 9.37 -37.26 6.19
N GLY A 33 10.55 -37.53 5.65
CA GLY A 33 10.79 -37.77 4.23
C GLY A 33 11.19 -36.58 3.39
N GLY A 34 11.40 -35.37 3.95
CA GLY A 34 11.96 -34.26 3.19
C GLY A 34 11.44 -32.86 3.56
N ARG A 35 11.50 -31.94 2.58
CA ARG A 35 11.09 -30.55 2.76
C ARG A 35 9.95 -30.20 1.80
N ARG A 36 8.86 -29.65 2.32
CA ARG A 36 7.79 -29.08 1.49
C ARG A 36 8.00 -27.57 1.35
N ARG A 37 8.22 -27.12 0.11
CA ARG A 37 8.39 -25.69 -0.21
C ARG A 37 7.04 -25.03 -0.43
N SER A 38 6.94 -23.75 -0.06
CA SER A 38 5.81 -22.88 -0.34
C SER A 38 6.33 -21.45 -0.53
N PHE A 39 5.51 -20.58 -1.13
CA PHE A 39 5.84 -19.19 -1.37
C PHE A 39 4.87 -18.29 -0.60
N SER A 40 5.40 -17.21 -0.02
CA SER A 40 4.60 -16.17 0.62
C SER A 40 4.85 -14.86 -0.10
N ALA A 41 3.78 -14.26 -0.65
CA ALA A 41 3.82 -12.99 -1.36
C ALA A 41 3.16 -11.89 -0.51
N LEU A 42 3.76 -10.70 -0.49
CA LEU A 42 3.18 -9.46 0.01
C LEU A 42 2.93 -8.54 -1.19
N VAL A 43 1.67 -8.18 -1.41
CA VAL A 43 1.23 -7.35 -2.53
C VAL A 43 0.49 -6.14 -1.99
N VAL A 44 0.69 -5.00 -2.64
CA VAL A 44 -0.12 -3.79 -2.47
C VAL A 44 -0.88 -3.52 -3.75
N VAL A 45 -2.12 -3.12 -3.61
CA VAL A 45 -3.03 -2.80 -4.72
C VAL A 45 -3.62 -1.42 -4.50
N GLY A 46 -3.68 -0.59 -5.52
CA GLY A 46 -4.30 0.73 -5.44
C GLY A 46 -4.79 1.22 -6.79
N ASP A 47 -5.70 2.18 -6.77
CA ASP A 47 -6.32 2.76 -7.97
C ASP A 47 -5.65 4.06 -8.44
N GLN A 48 -4.58 4.50 -7.76
CA GLN A 48 -3.93 5.79 -7.97
C GLN A 48 -4.87 7.01 -7.80
N LYS A 49 -6.01 6.82 -7.16
CA LYS A 49 -7.04 7.84 -6.88
C LYS A 49 -7.36 7.95 -5.39
N GLY A 50 -6.41 7.54 -4.55
CA GLY A 50 -6.54 7.60 -3.09
C GLY A 50 -7.04 6.31 -2.45
N ARG A 51 -7.29 5.21 -3.17
CA ARG A 51 -7.63 3.92 -2.56
C ARG A 51 -6.43 2.97 -2.65
N VAL A 52 -6.13 2.31 -1.55
CA VAL A 52 -5.02 1.37 -1.45
C VAL A 52 -5.35 0.24 -0.48
N GLY A 53 -4.86 -0.94 -0.76
CA GLY A 53 -4.97 -2.08 0.12
C GLY A 53 -3.72 -2.95 0.07
N TYR A 54 -3.51 -3.75 1.09
CA TYR A 54 -2.44 -4.73 1.10
C TYR A 54 -2.99 -6.13 1.34
N GLY A 55 -2.28 -7.12 0.81
CA GLY A 55 -2.65 -8.51 1.01
C GLY A 55 -1.43 -9.41 1.12
N MET A 56 -1.59 -10.48 1.90
CA MET A 56 -0.63 -11.55 1.98
C MET A 56 -1.26 -12.85 1.45
N GLY A 57 -0.51 -13.53 0.59
CA GLY A 57 -0.89 -14.83 0.06
C GLY A 57 0.21 -15.86 0.26
N LYS A 58 -0.18 -17.09 0.59
CA LYS A 58 0.73 -18.24 0.67
C LYS A 58 0.19 -19.38 -0.18
N ALA A 59 1.05 -19.95 -1.03
CA ALA A 59 0.73 -21.09 -1.88
C ALA A 59 1.98 -21.91 -2.19
N ASN A 60 1.80 -23.07 -2.81
CA ASN A 60 2.91 -23.94 -3.24
C ASN A 60 3.59 -23.40 -4.50
N ASP A 61 2.91 -22.57 -5.28
CA ASP A 61 3.42 -21.91 -6.47
C ASP A 61 3.39 -20.39 -6.32
N VAL A 62 4.32 -19.69 -6.98
CA VAL A 62 4.49 -18.24 -6.93
C VAL A 62 3.26 -17.52 -7.49
N SER A 63 2.77 -17.93 -8.65
CA SER A 63 1.64 -17.32 -9.31
C SER A 63 0.37 -17.37 -8.46
N TYR A 64 0.10 -18.51 -7.83
CA TYR A 64 -1.03 -18.67 -6.92
C TYR A 64 -0.87 -17.87 -5.62
N ALA A 65 0.37 -17.74 -5.10
CA ALA A 65 0.63 -16.92 -3.91
C ALA A 65 0.35 -15.45 -4.19
N ILE A 66 0.79 -14.92 -5.34
CA ILE A 66 0.55 -13.54 -5.77
C ILE A 66 -0.95 -13.31 -5.98
N ARG A 67 -1.63 -14.17 -6.74
CA ARG A 67 -3.07 -14.06 -6.98
C ARG A 67 -3.88 -14.00 -5.68
N LYS A 68 -3.59 -14.90 -4.73
CA LYS A 68 -4.25 -14.90 -3.42
C LYS A 68 -3.97 -13.63 -2.62
N ALA A 69 -2.73 -13.11 -2.69
CA ALA A 69 -2.37 -11.84 -2.06
C ALA A 69 -3.14 -10.67 -2.67
N THR A 70 -3.24 -10.59 -4.00
CA THR A 70 -3.99 -9.56 -4.71
C THR A 70 -5.50 -9.60 -4.37
N GLU A 71 -6.10 -10.77 -4.35
CA GLU A 71 -7.51 -10.95 -3.96
C GLU A 71 -7.75 -10.46 -2.51
N THR A 72 -6.82 -10.77 -1.59
CA THR A 72 -6.88 -10.28 -0.21
C THR A 72 -6.71 -8.77 -0.12
N ALA A 73 -5.79 -8.19 -0.91
CA ALA A 73 -5.57 -6.75 -0.95
C ALA A 73 -6.80 -5.99 -1.47
N LYS A 74 -7.46 -6.49 -2.51
CA LYS A 74 -8.70 -5.92 -3.06
C LYS A 74 -9.89 -5.94 -2.08
N LYS A 75 -9.90 -6.86 -1.12
CA LYS A 75 -10.93 -6.90 -0.07
C LYS A 75 -10.69 -5.89 1.05
N ASN A 76 -9.44 -5.50 1.26
CA ASN A 76 -9.00 -4.63 2.36
C ASN A 76 -8.55 -3.27 1.83
N LEU A 77 -9.35 -2.65 0.96
CA LEU A 77 -9.06 -1.31 0.46
C LEU A 77 -9.44 -0.25 1.50
N ILE A 78 -8.54 0.68 1.75
CA ILE A 78 -8.76 1.88 2.56
C ILE A 78 -8.74 3.11 1.66
N THR A 79 -9.43 4.17 2.08
CA THR A 79 -9.43 5.46 1.37
C THR A 79 -8.53 6.43 2.10
N VAL A 80 -7.64 7.06 1.37
CA VAL A 80 -6.61 8.00 1.86
C VAL A 80 -6.95 9.41 1.39
N ASN A 81 -6.83 10.39 2.27
CA ASN A 81 -6.98 11.80 1.93
C ASN A 81 -5.69 12.32 1.28
N VAL A 82 -5.69 12.43 -0.04
CA VAL A 82 -4.59 13.00 -0.83
C VAL A 82 -4.94 14.44 -1.19
N LYS A 83 -3.98 15.35 -1.08
CA LYS A 83 -4.11 16.73 -1.53
C LYS A 83 -3.22 16.93 -2.76
N ASP A 84 -3.83 17.15 -3.91
CA ASP A 84 -3.15 17.33 -5.20
C ASP A 84 -2.18 16.17 -5.49
N SER A 85 -0.86 16.39 -5.42
CA SER A 85 0.18 15.38 -5.65
C SER A 85 0.80 14.82 -4.37
N THR A 86 0.43 15.36 -3.17
CA THR A 86 1.07 15.08 -1.88
C THR A 86 0.04 14.80 -0.76
N ILE A 87 0.52 14.72 0.48
CA ILE A 87 -0.30 14.57 1.69
C ILE A 87 -0.59 15.94 2.33
N PRO A 88 -1.73 16.12 3.02
CA PRO A 88 -2.13 17.40 3.58
C PRO A 88 -1.24 17.90 4.73
N HIS A 89 -0.69 17.01 5.54
CA HIS A 89 0.16 17.33 6.69
C HIS A 89 1.13 16.20 7.02
N GLU A 90 2.11 16.49 7.85
CA GLU A 90 3.02 15.48 8.39
C GLU A 90 2.27 14.51 9.30
N VAL A 91 2.60 13.23 9.18
CA VAL A 91 2.01 12.16 9.98
C VAL A 91 3.03 11.08 10.29
N MET A 92 2.87 10.48 11.46
CA MET A 92 3.67 9.34 11.89
C MET A 92 2.75 8.11 12.03
N GLY A 93 2.95 7.13 11.15
CA GLY A 93 2.23 5.87 11.22
C GLY A 93 2.99 4.84 12.04
N ASN A 94 2.28 4.09 12.87
CA ASN A 94 2.87 3.13 13.79
C ASN A 94 2.20 1.76 13.67
N PHE A 95 3.01 0.72 13.58
CA PHE A 95 2.51 -0.64 13.65
C PHE A 95 3.53 -1.55 14.35
N LYS A 96 3.20 -2.01 15.55
CA LYS A 96 4.12 -2.75 16.43
C LYS A 96 5.41 -1.94 16.65
N SER A 97 6.57 -2.51 16.27
CA SER A 97 7.88 -1.85 16.36
C SER A 97 8.28 -1.08 15.09
N ALA A 98 7.43 -1.02 14.08
CA ALA A 98 7.67 -0.20 12.90
C ALA A 98 7.01 1.16 13.06
N CYS A 99 7.77 2.21 12.78
CA CYS A 99 7.35 3.60 12.78
C CYS A 99 7.77 4.21 11.44
N VAL A 100 6.86 4.88 10.76
CA VAL A 100 7.11 5.52 9.46
C VAL A 100 6.67 6.98 9.53
N LEU A 101 7.61 7.87 9.32
CA LEU A 101 7.37 9.29 9.19
C LEU A 101 7.04 9.60 7.73
N LEU A 102 5.95 10.33 7.51
CA LEU A 102 5.52 10.83 6.21
C LEU A 102 5.41 12.35 6.28
N LYS A 103 6.09 13.05 5.38
CA LYS A 103 6.06 14.52 5.28
C LYS A 103 5.61 14.94 3.90
N PRO A 104 4.78 16.00 3.78
CA PRO A 104 4.43 16.57 2.49
C PRO A 104 5.67 17.14 1.81
N ALA A 105 5.68 17.14 0.49
CA ALA A 105 6.74 17.68 -0.33
C ALA A 105 6.18 18.59 -1.41
N SER A 106 6.99 19.53 -1.89
CA SER A 106 6.64 20.41 -3.02
C SER A 106 6.53 19.61 -4.32
N ALA A 107 5.71 20.08 -5.23
CA ALA A 107 5.54 19.48 -6.56
C ALA A 107 6.90 19.35 -7.28
N GLY A 108 7.14 18.18 -7.86
CA GLY A 108 8.38 17.86 -8.56
C GLY A 108 9.47 17.21 -7.69
N THR A 109 9.27 17.08 -6.37
CA THR A 109 10.23 16.41 -5.48
C THR A 109 10.30 14.90 -5.76
N GLY A 110 9.18 14.30 -6.17
CA GLY A 110 9.06 12.87 -6.36
C GLY A 110 8.87 12.10 -5.05
N VAL A 111 8.77 10.77 -5.15
CA VAL A 111 8.60 9.88 -3.99
C VAL A 111 9.97 9.54 -3.42
N ILE A 112 10.35 10.18 -2.31
CA ILE A 112 11.57 9.87 -1.56
C ILE A 112 11.21 8.96 -0.39
N ALA A 113 11.30 7.65 -0.63
CA ALA A 113 10.81 6.63 0.29
C ALA A 113 11.60 5.32 0.17
N GLY A 114 11.61 4.54 1.25
CA GLY A 114 12.06 3.15 1.21
C GLY A 114 11.14 2.30 0.33
N GLY A 115 11.66 1.21 -0.26
CA GLY A 115 10.96 0.43 -1.30
C GLY A 115 9.54 0.00 -0.93
N ALA A 116 9.30 -0.39 0.32
CA ALA A 116 7.96 -0.76 0.79
C ALA A 116 7.00 0.43 0.86
N VAL A 117 7.47 1.56 1.41
CA VAL A 117 6.70 2.81 1.51
C VAL A 117 6.44 3.39 0.12
N ARG A 118 7.47 3.42 -0.75
CA ARG A 118 7.33 3.86 -2.15
C ARG A 118 6.25 3.09 -2.89
N ALA A 119 6.23 1.75 -2.76
CA ALA A 119 5.22 0.92 -3.41
C ALA A 119 3.79 1.27 -2.96
N VAL A 120 3.61 1.62 -1.68
CA VAL A 120 2.31 2.07 -1.13
C VAL A 120 1.95 3.45 -1.70
N CYS A 121 2.85 4.44 -1.63
CA CYS A 121 2.61 5.80 -2.12
C CYS A 121 2.27 5.83 -3.62
N ASP A 122 3.01 5.07 -4.43
CA ASP A 122 2.75 4.93 -5.86
C ASP A 122 1.39 4.26 -6.15
N ALA A 123 0.97 3.28 -5.32
CA ALA A 123 -0.33 2.63 -5.47
C ALA A 123 -1.50 3.56 -5.09
N VAL A 124 -1.30 4.44 -4.10
CA VAL A 124 -2.24 5.51 -3.72
C VAL A 124 -2.36 6.57 -4.81
N GLY A 125 -1.27 6.84 -5.55
CA GLY A 125 -1.15 7.90 -6.54
C GLY A 125 -0.48 9.17 -6.02
N ILE A 126 0.22 9.10 -4.89
CA ILE A 126 1.02 10.22 -4.36
C ILE A 126 2.29 10.33 -5.20
N LYS A 127 2.55 11.54 -5.72
CA LYS A 127 3.70 11.81 -6.57
C LYS A 127 4.86 12.47 -5.82
N ASP A 128 4.57 13.24 -4.78
CA ASP A 128 5.56 14.04 -4.05
C ASP A 128 5.43 13.81 -2.55
N ILE A 129 6.40 13.12 -1.96
CA ILE A 129 6.41 12.80 -0.52
C ILE A 129 7.83 12.51 -0.03
N LEU A 130 8.11 12.95 1.19
CA LEU A 130 9.30 12.57 1.92
C LEU A 130 8.93 11.56 3.00
N SER A 131 9.68 10.47 3.12
CA SER A 131 9.41 9.48 4.16
C SER A 131 10.69 8.92 4.77
N LYS A 132 10.56 8.50 6.04
CA LYS A 132 11.62 7.80 6.76
C LYS A 132 11.04 6.70 7.62
N SER A 133 11.54 5.48 7.44
CA SER A 133 11.25 4.37 8.36
C SER A 133 12.23 4.46 9.54
N LEU A 134 11.70 4.62 10.75
CA LEU A 134 12.45 4.86 11.98
C LEU A 134 12.55 3.63 12.88
N GLY A 135 11.71 2.64 12.71
CA GLY A 135 11.67 1.45 13.55
C GLY A 135 12.14 0.19 12.84
N SER A 136 11.36 -0.84 12.98
CA SER A 136 11.64 -2.17 12.42
C SER A 136 11.81 -2.15 10.90
N LYS A 137 12.81 -2.88 10.40
CA LYS A 137 13.04 -3.09 8.95
C LYS A 137 12.15 -4.18 8.34
N ASN A 138 11.21 -4.76 9.12
CA ASN A 138 10.31 -5.78 8.61
C ASN A 138 9.33 -5.16 7.62
N THR A 139 9.42 -5.56 6.35
CA THR A 139 8.62 -5.04 5.24
C THR A 139 7.11 -5.08 5.48
N ILE A 140 6.58 -6.14 6.11
CA ILE A 140 5.16 -6.27 6.42
C ILE A 140 4.72 -5.21 7.44
N ASN A 141 5.52 -5.02 8.49
CA ASN A 141 5.22 -4.04 9.52
C ASN A 141 5.34 -2.61 8.98
N THR A 142 6.34 -2.35 8.13
CA THR A 142 6.52 -1.05 7.46
C THR A 142 5.32 -0.71 6.57
N VAL A 143 4.82 -1.67 5.77
CA VAL A 143 3.61 -1.44 4.94
C VAL A 143 2.40 -1.11 5.80
N LYS A 144 2.18 -1.86 6.89
CA LYS A 144 1.06 -1.61 7.81
C LYS A 144 1.18 -0.26 8.51
N ALA A 145 2.38 0.10 8.98
CA ALA A 145 2.63 1.41 9.58
C ALA A 145 2.40 2.55 8.57
N THR A 146 2.80 2.37 7.30
CA THR A 146 2.53 3.37 6.26
C THR A 146 1.03 3.55 6.04
N LEU A 147 0.27 2.47 5.98
CA LEU A 147 -1.19 2.52 5.80
C LEU A 147 -1.89 3.15 7.02
N ASP A 148 -1.46 2.82 8.24
CA ASP A 148 -1.94 3.46 9.46
C ASP A 148 -1.71 4.99 9.42
N GLY A 149 -0.51 5.43 9.04
CA GLY A 149 -0.23 6.86 8.87
C GLY A 149 -1.10 7.53 7.80
N LEU A 150 -1.32 6.88 6.66
CA LEU A 150 -2.15 7.41 5.59
C LEU A 150 -3.65 7.44 5.95
N GLU A 151 -4.14 6.49 6.74
CA GLU A 151 -5.52 6.45 7.24
C GLU A 151 -5.79 7.57 8.25
N ASN A 152 -4.78 7.93 9.04
CA ASN A 152 -4.85 9.02 10.03
C ASN A 152 -4.68 10.43 9.43
N LEU A 153 -4.64 10.57 8.11
CA LEU A 153 -4.61 11.87 7.45
C LEU A 153 -5.98 12.56 7.51
N PHE A 154 -5.99 13.78 8.02
CA PHE A 154 -7.19 14.60 8.06
C PHE A 154 -7.29 15.50 6.84
N SER A 155 -8.49 15.57 6.24
CA SER A 155 -8.79 16.61 5.27
C SER A 155 -9.12 17.91 6.01
N ALA A 156 -8.71 19.06 5.44
CA ALA A 156 -9.04 20.37 6.00
C ALA A 156 -10.56 20.56 6.20
N LYS A 157 -11.35 20.00 5.26
CA LYS A 157 -12.81 20.05 5.33
C LYS A 157 -13.36 19.30 6.55
N LYS A 158 -12.89 18.07 6.78
CA LYS A 158 -13.29 17.27 7.94
C LYS A 158 -12.91 17.96 9.26
N LEU A 159 -11.71 18.56 9.31
CA LEU A 159 -11.25 19.32 10.47
C LEU A 159 -12.14 20.53 10.77
N SER A 160 -12.61 21.23 9.72
CA SER A 160 -13.55 22.35 9.81
C SER A 160 -14.91 21.89 10.37
N GLU A 161 -15.44 20.79 9.87
CA GLU A 161 -16.70 20.19 10.33
C GLU A 161 -16.59 19.75 11.80
N ASP A 162 -15.53 19.04 12.19
CA ASP A 162 -15.32 18.55 13.55
C ASP A 162 -15.12 19.68 14.57
N ARG A 163 -14.52 20.80 14.16
CA ARG A 163 -14.31 21.99 15.02
C ARG A 163 -15.43 23.02 14.96
N GLY A 164 -16.39 22.89 14.05
CA GLY A 164 -17.47 23.85 13.82
C GLY A 164 -16.97 25.26 13.44
N LYS A 165 -15.77 25.38 12.84
CA LYS A 165 -15.13 26.64 12.44
C LYS A 165 -14.90 26.67 10.93
N SER A 166 -14.93 27.88 10.36
CA SER A 166 -14.61 28.02 8.93
C SER A 166 -13.13 27.72 8.66
N LEU A 167 -12.80 27.32 7.43
CA LEU A 167 -11.40 27.09 7.04
C LEU A 167 -10.52 28.32 7.20
N LYS A 168 -11.11 29.53 7.03
CA LYS A 168 -10.40 30.81 7.26
C LYS A 168 -10.05 30.99 8.72
N ASP A 169 -10.94 30.64 9.65
CA ASP A 169 -10.69 30.78 11.09
C ASP A 169 -9.68 29.77 11.64
N ILE A 170 -9.41 28.68 10.88
CA ILE A 170 -8.45 27.64 11.27
C ILE A 170 -7.04 27.95 10.77
N TRP A 171 -6.91 28.56 9.60
CA TRP A 171 -5.63 28.78 8.93
C TRP A 171 -5.18 30.25 8.90
N GLY A 172 -6.02 31.19 9.34
CA GLY A 172 -5.75 32.61 9.38
C GLY A 172 -6.01 33.28 8.06
#